data_2a3084f2f3cabf4dae10eb7d40e1e2f0
#
_entry.id   2a3084f2f3cabf4dae10eb7d40e1e2f0
#
_cell.length_a   1.000
_cell.length_b   1.000
_cell.length_c   1.000
_cell.angle_alpha   90.00
_cell.angle_beta   90.00
_cell.angle_gamma   90.00
#
_symmetry.space_group_name_H-M   'P 1'
#
loop_
_entity.id
_entity.type
_entity.pdbx_description
1 polymer ?
#
loop_
_entity_poly.entity_id
_entity_poly.type
_entity_poly.pdbx_seq_one_letter_code
_entity_poly.pdbx_strand_id
1 'polypeptide(L)'
;GRCNFTNREVTPANFLGENPHFCRSALAGFTPQDFLRLVERHGIAWHEKHRGQLFCDHSANDIIQMLLRECDAGHVTRWQPCAVQAVRPLGAADSDAVRFEIDSERGLIRAHQVVIATGGLAIPKIGATDFGQKLAAQLGHQIVPLRPALVPLTFAADTWAPFVPMAGISLEVEVSTPAAPNAKAKRPKGNAPLFLEDLLFT
;
A
#
# COMPACT_ATOMS: atom_id res chain seq x y z
N GLY A 1 -8.75 -1.10 -15.30
CA GLY A 1 -8.83 -1.31 -13.87
C GLY A 1 -9.45 -0.10 -13.16
N ARG A 2 -10.07 -0.34 -12.04
CA ARG A 2 -10.61 0.73 -11.19
C ARG A 2 -9.48 1.23 -10.29
N CYS A 3 -9.30 2.55 -10.20
CA CYS A 3 -8.30 3.15 -9.35
C CYS A 3 -8.98 4.00 -8.27
N ASN A 4 -9.10 3.45 -7.07
CA ASN A 4 -9.25 4.28 -5.89
C ASN A 4 -7.88 4.89 -5.61
N PHE A 5 -7.69 6.15 -5.99
CA PHE A 5 -6.37 6.78 -5.86
C PHE A 5 -6.16 7.42 -4.48
N THR A 6 -7.22 7.79 -3.77
CA THR A 6 -7.20 8.20 -2.36
C THR A 6 -8.60 8.21 -1.76
N ASN A 7 -8.70 8.51 -0.47
CA ASN A 7 -9.95 8.81 0.22
C ASN A 7 -9.96 10.27 0.68
N ARG A 8 -11.15 10.86 0.86
CA ARG A 8 -11.28 12.23 1.40
C ARG A 8 -10.66 12.37 2.77
N GLU A 9 -10.92 11.38 3.60
CA GLU A 9 -10.43 11.35 4.97
C GLU A 9 -9.51 10.15 5.14
N VAL A 10 -8.28 10.43 5.50
CA VAL A 10 -7.29 9.43 5.86
C VAL A 10 -6.65 9.85 7.17
N THR A 11 -6.80 9.02 8.16
CA THR A 11 -6.28 9.26 9.50
C THR A 11 -5.37 8.10 9.94
N PRO A 12 -4.52 8.28 10.94
CA PRO A 12 -3.73 7.19 11.49
C PRO A 12 -4.56 5.98 11.96
N ALA A 13 -5.84 6.19 12.33
CA ALA A 13 -6.73 5.11 12.74
C ALA A 13 -7.09 4.13 11.62
N ASN A 14 -6.91 4.54 10.35
CA ASN A 14 -7.12 3.67 9.20
C ASN A 14 -5.95 2.71 8.92
N PHE A 15 -4.84 2.88 9.64
CA PHE A 15 -3.63 2.07 9.48
C PHE A 15 -3.40 1.22 10.72
N LEU A 16 -3.69 -0.07 10.61
CA LEU A 16 -3.56 -1.00 11.72
C LEU A 16 -2.15 -1.58 11.78
N GLY A 17 -1.58 -1.63 12.98
CA GLY A 17 -0.25 -2.17 13.22
C GLY A 17 0.09 -2.14 14.72
N GLU A 18 1.23 -2.70 15.08
CA GLU A 18 1.72 -2.71 16.47
C GLU A 18 2.07 -1.31 16.98
N ASN A 19 2.48 -0.41 16.06
CA ASN A 19 2.72 0.99 16.37
C ASN A 19 1.63 1.88 15.72
N PRO A 20 0.61 2.33 16.48
CA PRO A 20 -0.48 3.15 15.94
C PRO A 20 -0.04 4.56 15.55
N HIS A 21 1.21 4.93 15.84
CA HIS A 21 1.76 6.25 15.53
C HIS A 21 2.67 6.24 14.30
N PHE A 22 2.97 5.08 13.74
CA PHE A 22 3.94 4.89 12.67
C PHE A 22 3.71 5.80 11.46
N CYS A 23 2.47 5.93 11.01
CA CYS A 23 2.12 6.67 9.79
C CYS A 23 1.88 8.18 10.01
N ARG A 24 1.85 8.68 11.25
CA ARG A 24 1.44 10.07 11.56
C ARG A 24 2.24 11.12 10.81
N SER A 25 3.57 11.01 10.83
CA SER A 25 4.43 12.00 10.17
C SER A 25 4.24 11.99 8.66
N ALA A 26 4.13 10.81 8.04
CA ALA A 26 3.92 10.68 6.61
C ALA A 26 2.58 11.29 6.19
N LEU A 27 1.50 10.98 6.91
CA LEU A 27 0.16 11.51 6.62
C LEU A 27 0.04 13.02 6.89
N ALA A 28 0.81 13.57 7.83
CA ALA A 28 0.86 15.00 8.06
C ALA A 28 1.73 15.73 7.03
N GLY A 29 2.79 15.08 6.52
CA GLY A 29 3.70 15.65 5.53
C GLY A 29 3.14 15.67 4.10
N PHE A 30 2.25 14.73 3.77
CA PHE A 30 1.56 14.67 2.48
C PHE A 30 0.15 14.11 2.69
N THR A 31 -0.82 15.00 2.61
CA THR A 31 -2.22 14.69 2.92
C THR A 31 -2.99 14.19 1.68
N PRO A 32 -4.17 13.57 1.85
CA PRO A 32 -5.07 13.27 0.73
C PRO A 32 -5.39 14.50 -0.12
N GLN A 33 -5.53 15.67 0.50
CA GLN A 33 -5.79 16.94 -0.19
C GLN A 33 -4.59 17.41 -1.01
N ASP A 34 -3.35 17.12 -0.57
CA ASP A 34 -2.15 17.40 -1.36
C ASP A 34 -2.13 16.55 -2.63
N PHE A 35 -2.46 15.27 -2.50
CA PHE A 35 -2.57 14.38 -3.65
C PHE A 35 -3.71 14.79 -4.58
N LEU A 36 -4.86 15.15 -4.04
CA LEU A 36 -6.00 15.62 -4.84
C LEU A 36 -5.64 16.89 -5.63
N ARG A 37 -4.97 17.85 -4.99
CA ARG A 37 -4.47 19.04 -5.71
C ARG A 37 -3.50 18.71 -6.83
N LEU A 38 -2.69 17.66 -6.67
CA LEU A 38 -1.82 17.17 -7.74
C LEU A 38 -2.63 16.61 -8.91
N VAL A 39 -3.63 15.79 -8.63
CA VAL A 39 -4.55 15.22 -9.63
C VAL A 39 -5.28 16.31 -10.41
N GLU A 40 -5.81 17.31 -9.70
CA GLU A 40 -6.52 18.47 -10.29
C GLU A 40 -5.58 19.35 -11.15
N ARG A 41 -4.36 19.60 -10.68
CA ARG A 41 -3.35 20.36 -11.43
C ARG A 41 -3.01 19.71 -12.78
N HIS A 42 -3.11 18.40 -12.85
CA HIS A 42 -2.92 17.64 -14.10
C HIS A 42 -4.20 17.49 -14.93
N GLY A 43 -5.31 18.12 -14.52
CA GLY A 43 -6.57 18.11 -15.26
C GLY A 43 -7.25 16.74 -15.30
N ILE A 44 -7.00 15.88 -14.31
CA ILE A 44 -7.59 14.54 -14.24
C ILE A 44 -8.98 14.66 -13.60
N ALA A 45 -10.01 14.28 -14.34
CA ALA A 45 -11.38 14.22 -13.84
C ALA A 45 -11.56 13.03 -12.89
N TRP A 46 -12.32 13.25 -11.82
CA TRP A 46 -12.54 12.27 -10.78
C TRP A 46 -13.92 12.41 -10.15
N HIS A 47 -14.39 11.34 -9.51
CA HIS A 47 -15.63 11.31 -8.74
C HIS A 47 -15.44 10.63 -7.40
N GLU A 48 -16.31 10.95 -6.47
CA GLU A 48 -16.42 10.29 -5.18
C GLU A 48 -17.43 9.14 -5.25
N LYS A 49 -17.04 8.01 -4.69
CA LYS A 49 -17.93 6.89 -4.37
C LYS A 49 -18.28 6.91 -2.89
N HIS A 50 -19.06 5.91 -2.45
CA HIS A 50 -19.39 5.77 -1.05
C HIS A 50 -18.13 5.72 -0.16
N ARG A 51 -18.27 6.12 1.09
CA ARG A 51 -17.18 6.14 2.09
C ARG A 51 -15.98 7.02 1.72
N GLY A 52 -16.18 8.07 0.94
CA GLY A 52 -15.14 9.03 0.60
C GLY A 52 -14.05 8.52 -0.34
N GLN A 53 -14.27 7.40 -1.02
CA GLN A 53 -13.32 6.86 -1.98
C GLN A 53 -13.30 7.71 -3.26
N LEU A 54 -12.12 8.13 -3.71
CA LEU A 54 -11.96 8.93 -4.92
C LEU A 54 -11.40 8.09 -6.07
N PHE A 55 -12.07 8.16 -7.21
CA PHE A 55 -11.76 7.40 -8.42
C PHE A 55 -11.57 8.33 -9.61
N CYS A 56 -10.64 7.99 -10.51
CA CYS A 56 -10.57 8.63 -11.82
C CYS A 56 -11.81 8.28 -12.64
N ASP A 57 -12.31 9.25 -13.42
CA ASP A 57 -13.48 9.05 -14.28
C ASP A 57 -13.18 8.12 -15.45
N HIS A 58 -11.99 8.24 -16.05
CA HIS A 58 -11.63 7.50 -17.25
C HIS A 58 -10.81 6.24 -16.96
N SER A 59 -9.62 6.38 -16.38
CA SER A 59 -8.70 5.26 -16.23
C SER A 59 -7.71 5.45 -15.08
N ALA A 60 -7.31 4.33 -14.46
CA ALA A 60 -6.15 4.30 -13.57
C ALA A 60 -4.85 4.76 -14.25
N ASN A 61 -4.79 4.65 -15.58
CA ASN A 61 -3.64 5.09 -16.35
C ASN A 61 -3.41 6.61 -16.25
N ASP A 62 -4.43 7.40 -15.97
CA ASP A 62 -4.31 8.86 -15.82
C ASP A 62 -3.37 9.21 -14.66
N ILE A 63 -3.48 8.48 -13.54
CA ILE A 63 -2.56 8.63 -12.41
C ILE A 63 -1.14 8.18 -12.78
N ILE A 64 -1.00 7.08 -13.51
CA ILE A 64 0.32 6.61 -13.98
C ILE A 64 0.98 7.67 -14.84
N GLN A 65 0.26 8.22 -15.83
CA GLN A 65 0.80 9.25 -16.73
C GLN A 65 1.10 10.55 -15.98
N MET A 66 0.29 10.93 -15.00
CA MET A 66 0.57 12.05 -14.11
C MET A 66 1.92 11.87 -13.40
N LEU A 67 2.11 10.74 -12.73
CA LEU A 67 3.35 10.46 -12.00
C LEU A 67 4.57 10.39 -12.93
N LEU A 68 4.40 9.86 -14.14
CA LEU A 68 5.47 9.86 -15.14
C LEU A 68 5.85 11.29 -15.59
N ARG A 69 4.86 12.17 -15.78
CA ARG A 69 5.11 13.60 -16.08
C ARG A 69 5.82 14.32 -14.93
N GLU A 70 5.46 14.03 -13.67
CA GLU A 70 6.17 14.59 -12.51
C GLU A 70 7.64 14.10 -12.46
N CYS A 71 7.89 12.83 -12.80
CA CYS A 71 9.26 12.32 -12.95
C CYS A 71 10.04 13.04 -14.04
N ASP A 72 9.41 13.27 -15.19
CA ASP A 72 10.05 13.96 -16.32
C ASP A 72 10.36 15.42 -15.97
N ALA A 73 9.42 16.12 -15.30
CA ALA A 73 9.62 17.48 -14.81
C ALA A 73 10.73 17.59 -13.75
N GLY A 74 10.90 16.54 -12.94
CA GLY A 74 11.99 16.42 -11.96
C GLY A 74 13.29 15.88 -12.53
N HIS A 75 13.41 15.69 -13.87
CA HIS A 75 14.57 15.12 -14.55
C HIS A 75 14.99 13.74 -14.02
N VAL A 76 14.01 12.92 -13.60
CA VAL A 76 14.27 11.57 -13.09
C VAL A 76 14.62 10.63 -14.24
N THR A 77 15.80 10.02 -14.18
CA THR A 77 16.16 8.93 -15.08
C THR A 77 15.47 7.65 -14.63
N ARG A 78 14.61 7.09 -15.48
CA ARG A 78 13.84 5.88 -15.20
C ARG A 78 14.45 4.67 -15.92
N TRP A 79 14.70 3.62 -15.17
CA TRP A 79 15.14 2.33 -15.70
C TRP A 79 14.06 1.28 -15.46
N GLN A 80 13.36 0.93 -16.54
CA GLN A 80 12.27 -0.05 -16.48
C GLN A 80 12.23 -0.86 -17.80
N PRO A 81 12.33 -2.18 -17.74
CA PRO A 81 12.62 -2.97 -16.54
C PRO A 81 14.08 -2.81 -16.07
N CYS A 82 14.31 -2.99 -14.78
CA CYS A 82 15.65 -3.06 -14.19
C CYS A 82 15.54 -3.69 -12.78
N ALA A 83 15.98 -4.92 -12.65
CA ALA A 83 16.06 -5.54 -11.33
C ALA A 83 17.26 -5.00 -10.55
N VAL A 84 17.04 -4.74 -9.27
CA VAL A 84 18.07 -4.43 -8.29
C VAL A 84 18.40 -5.70 -7.51
N GLN A 85 19.66 -6.11 -7.54
CA GLN A 85 20.13 -7.36 -6.93
C GLN A 85 20.64 -7.13 -5.50
N ALA A 86 21.31 -6.01 -5.26
CA ALA A 86 21.83 -5.66 -3.94
C ALA A 86 21.94 -4.15 -3.75
N VAL A 87 21.87 -3.73 -2.50
CA VAL A 87 22.22 -2.38 -2.06
C VAL A 87 23.18 -2.53 -0.90
N ARG A 88 24.36 -1.94 -1.01
CA ARG A 88 25.42 -2.05 0.00
C ARG A 88 25.79 -0.66 0.52
N PRO A 89 25.80 -0.45 1.83
CA PRO A 89 26.37 0.78 2.39
C PRO A 89 27.90 0.75 2.19
N LEU A 90 28.43 1.88 1.78
CA LEU A 90 29.88 2.13 1.74
C LEU A 90 30.25 2.90 3.00
N GLY A 91 31.28 2.45 3.68
CA GLY A 91 31.82 3.19 4.83
C GLY A 91 32.32 4.56 4.35
N ALA A 92 31.61 5.61 4.71
CA ALA A 92 32.00 6.97 4.37
C ALA A 92 32.48 7.71 5.61
N ALA A 93 33.69 8.25 5.55
CA ALA A 93 34.21 9.11 6.58
C ALA A 93 33.80 10.58 6.43
N ASP A 94 33.24 10.96 5.29
CA ASP A 94 32.92 12.33 4.91
C ASP A 94 31.42 12.52 4.55
N SER A 95 30.84 13.64 4.91
CA SER A 95 29.42 13.93 4.67
C SER A 95 29.04 14.00 3.19
N ASP A 96 29.98 14.34 2.34
CA ASP A 96 29.79 14.47 0.88
C ASP A 96 30.18 13.22 0.11
N ALA A 97 30.60 12.16 0.79
CA ALA A 97 30.99 10.92 0.15
C ALA A 97 29.80 10.11 -0.34
N VAL A 98 30.01 9.38 -1.43
CA VAL A 98 29.09 8.35 -1.90
C VAL A 98 28.91 7.30 -0.82
N ARG A 99 27.67 7.03 -0.42
CA ARG A 99 27.35 6.18 0.73
C ARG A 99 26.82 4.80 0.37
N PHE A 100 26.33 4.65 -0.84
CA PHE A 100 25.68 3.41 -1.26
C PHE A 100 26.17 2.98 -2.63
N GLU A 101 26.27 1.68 -2.79
CA GLU A 101 26.49 1.00 -4.04
C GLU A 101 25.30 0.08 -4.33
N ILE A 102 24.69 0.25 -5.50
CA ILE A 102 23.52 -0.49 -5.94
C ILE A 102 23.95 -1.36 -7.13
N ASP A 103 23.77 -2.66 -7.00
CA ASP A 103 23.98 -3.64 -8.05
C ASP A 103 22.68 -3.88 -8.81
N SER A 104 22.68 -3.64 -10.10
CA SER A 104 21.48 -3.74 -10.95
C SER A 104 21.79 -4.41 -12.27
N GLU A 105 20.75 -4.85 -12.98
CA GLU A 105 20.87 -5.41 -14.34
C GLU A 105 21.54 -4.46 -15.33
N ARG A 106 21.54 -3.17 -15.06
CA ARG A 106 22.18 -2.14 -15.90
C ARG A 106 23.58 -1.73 -15.40
N GLY A 107 24.10 -2.48 -14.44
CA GLY A 107 25.41 -2.25 -13.86
C GLY A 107 25.38 -1.59 -12.50
N LEU A 108 26.56 -1.19 -12.05
CA LEU A 108 26.79 -0.65 -10.72
C LEU A 108 26.47 0.84 -10.68
N ILE A 109 25.65 1.22 -9.69
CA ILE A 109 25.28 2.61 -9.43
C ILE A 109 25.84 3.01 -8.08
N ARG A 110 26.35 4.22 -7.97
CA ARG A 110 26.77 4.81 -6.71
C ARG A 110 25.90 6.02 -6.38
N ALA A 111 25.44 6.10 -5.15
CA ALA A 111 24.53 7.16 -4.71
C ALA A 111 24.86 7.67 -3.31
N HIS A 112 24.55 8.94 -3.08
CA HIS A 112 24.65 9.54 -1.75
C HIS A 112 23.50 9.09 -0.84
N GLN A 113 22.33 8.89 -1.45
CA GLN A 113 21.11 8.49 -0.74
C GLN A 113 20.34 7.44 -1.56
N VAL A 114 19.65 6.56 -0.87
CA VAL A 114 18.77 5.55 -1.48
C VAL A 114 17.44 5.57 -0.78
N VAL A 115 16.35 5.58 -1.54
CA VAL A 115 15.00 5.46 -1.03
C VAL A 115 14.44 4.09 -1.44
N ILE A 116 14.05 3.30 -0.46
CA ILE A 116 13.42 2.00 -0.68
C ILE A 116 11.91 2.20 -0.70
N ALA A 117 11.32 2.17 -1.88
CA ALA A 117 9.90 2.40 -2.12
C ALA A 117 9.27 1.23 -2.92
N THR A 118 9.70 0.01 -2.62
CA THR A 118 9.32 -1.21 -3.35
C THR A 118 7.92 -1.72 -3.05
N GLY A 119 7.20 -1.08 -2.12
CA GLY A 119 5.87 -1.52 -1.70
C GLY A 119 5.91 -2.78 -0.83
N GLY A 120 4.74 -3.37 -0.61
CA GLY A 120 4.54 -4.58 0.18
C GLY A 120 4.16 -5.79 -0.68
N LEU A 121 3.75 -6.88 -0.01
CA LEU A 121 3.47 -8.19 -0.62
C LEU A 121 2.05 -8.33 -1.18
N ALA A 122 1.32 -7.24 -1.40
CA ALA A 122 -0.12 -7.31 -1.69
C ALA A 122 -0.46 -8.08 -2.98
N ILE A 123 0.37 -7.98 -4.03
CA ILE A 123 0.07 -8.63 -5.31
C ILE A 123 1.34 -9.27 -5.89
N PRO A 124 1.70 -10.48 -5.47
CA PRO A 124 2.91 -11.17 -5.95
C PRO A 124 2.93 -11.37 -7.47
N LYS A 125 1.75 -11.56 -8.09
CA LYS A 125 1.61 -11.79 -9.54
C LYS A 125 2.11 -10.62 -10.42
N ILE A 126 2.21 -9.40 -9.86
CA ILE A 126 2.73 -8.23 -10.57
C ILE A 126 4.11 -7.79 -10.06
N GLY A 127 4.83 -8.68 -9.37
CA GLY A 127 6.21 -8.47 -8.95
C GLY A 127 6.41 -7.97 -7.53
N ALA A 128 5.37 -7.98 -6.67
CA ALA A 128 5.53 -7.66 -5.25
C ALA A 128 6.43 -8.70 -4.55
N THR A 129 7.49 -8.24 -3.91
CA THR A 129 8.46 -9.07 -3.19
C THR A 129 8.77 -8.48 -1.81
N ASP A 130 9.44 -9.27 -0.97
CA ASP A 130 9.92 -8.85 0.35
C ASP A 130 11.33 -8.20 0.30
N PHE A 131 11.77 -7.76 -0.88
CA PHE A 131 13.10 -7.17 -1.08
C PHE A 131 13.39 -6.03 -0.11
N GLY A 132 12.46 -5.08 0.05
CA GLY A 132 12.62 -3.94 0.95
C GLY A 132 12.78 -4.36 2.41
N GLN A 133 12.00 -5.34 2.87
CA GLN A 133 12.08 -5.87 4.24
C GLN A 133 13.40 -6.61 4.47
N LYS A 134 13.83 -7.44 3.52
CA LYS A 134 15.12 -8.13 3.58
C LYS A 134 16.29 -7.15 3.64
N LEU A 135 16.26 -6.12 2.81
CA LEU A 135 17.28 -5.08 2.81
C LEU A 135 17.30 -4.31 4.14
N ALA A 136 16.13 -3.93 4.67
CA ALA A 136 16.05 -3.28 5.97
C ALA A 136 16.64 -4.14 7.08
N ALA A 137 16.35 -5.45 7.09
CA ALA A 137 16.95 -6.39 8.04
C ALA A 137 18.48 -6.47 7.90
N GLN A 138 18.99 -6.52 6.67
CA GLN A 138 20.46 -6.51 6.41
C GLN A 138 21.12 -5.22 6.91
N LEU A 139 20.40 -4.10 6.90
CA LEU A 139 20.87 -2.82 7.43
C LEU A 139 20.66 -2.67 8.95
N GLY A 140 20.27 -3.74 9.64
CA GLY A 140 20.15 -3.76 11.10
C GLY A 140 18.78 -3.34 11.65
N HIS A 141 17.78 -3.13 10.81
CA HIS A 141 16.43 -2.84 11.27
C HIS A 141 15.70 -4.10 11.73
N GLN A 142 14.93 -3.96 12.79
CA GLN A 142 14.02 -5.01 13.22
C GLN A 142 12.76 -4.99 12.35
N ILE A 143 12.43 -6.14 11.74
CA ILE A 143 11.24 -6.29 10.90
C ILE A 143 10.10 -6.84 11.72
N VAL A 144 9.00 -6.10 11.79
CA VAL A 144 7.74 -6.61 12.34
C VAL A 144 7.16 -7.64 11.36
N PRO A 145 6.82 -8.86 11.83
CA PRO A 145 6.28 -9.89 10.95
C PRO A 145 5.04 -9.43 10.20
N LEU A 146 5.07 -9.58 8.88
CA LEU A 146 3.95 -9.23 8.02
C LEU A 146 2.80 -10.22 8.23
N ARG A 147 1.57 -9.71 8.28
CA ARG A 147 0.35 -10.51 8.36
C ARG A 147 -0.64 -10.03 7.30
N PRO A 148 -1.33 -10.96 6.61
CA PRO A 148 -2.41 -10.57 5.71
C PRO A 148 -3.50 -9.84 6.49
N ALA A 149 -3.96 -8.69 5.98
CA ALA A 149 -5.05 -7.92 6.55
C ALA A 149 -6.32 -7.98 5.69
N LEU A 150 -6.16 -8.20 4.39
CA LEU A 150 -7.27 -8.46 3.47
C LEU A 150 -7.16 -9.91 2.99
N VAL A 151 -8.10 -10.75 3.40
CA VAL A 151 -8.14 -12.18 3.06
C VAL A 151 -9.50 -12.54 2.49
N PRO A 152 -9.57 -13.42 1.47
CA PRO A 152 -10.84 -13.91 0.99
C PRO A 152 -11.46 -14.86 2.02
N LEU A 153 -12.79 -14.79 2.15
CA LEU A 153 -13.55 -15.85 2.81
C LEU A 153 -13.74 -16.99 1.80
N THR A 154 -13.41 -18.20 2.20
CA THR A 154 -13.57 -19.39 1.35
C THR A 154 -14.63 -20.32 1.91
N PHE A 155 -15.40 -20.92 1.03
CA PHE A 155 -16.47 -21.85 1.37
C PHE A 155 -16.27 -23.16 0.60
N ALA A 156 -16.88 -24.25 1.08
CA ALA A 156 -16.93 -25.48 0.32
C ALA A 156 -17.73 -25.27 -0.99
N ALA A 157 -17.31 -25.96 -2.06
CA ALA A 157 -17.87 -25.73 -3.40
C ALA A 157 -19.40 -25.88 -3.45
N ASP A 158 -19.94 -26.89 -2.82
CA ASP A 158 -21.38 -27.17 -2.73
C ASP A 158 -22.15 -26.08 -1.95
N THR A 159 -21.53 -25.55 -0.90
CA THR A 159 -22.11 -24.42 -0.13
C THR A 159 -22.11 -23.14 -0.97
N TRP A 160 -21.07 -22.95 -1.81
CA TRP A 160 -20.93 -21.74 -2.63
C TRP A 160 -21.67 -21.80 -3.95
N ALA A 161 -22.00 -22.99 -4.47
CA ALA A 161 -22.64 -23.18 -5.77
C ALA A 161 -23.88 -22.28 -6.02
N PRO A 162 -24.79 -22.05 -5.06
CA PRO A 162 -25.93 -21.16 -5.26
C PRO A 162 -25.55 -19.69 -5.50
N PHE A 163 -24.35 -19.27 -5.09
CA PHE A 163 -23.87 -17.88 -5.14
C PHE A 163 -22.98 -17.60 -6.35
N VAL A 164 -22.55 -18.61 -7.08
CA VAL A 164 -21.70 -18.45 -8.28
C VAL A 164 -22.31 -17.47 -9.31
N PRO A 165 -23.63 -17.46 -9.59
CA PRO A 165 -24.21 -16.49 -10.50
C PRO A 165 -24.14 -15.04 -10.01
N MET A 166 -23.83 -14.81 -8.74
CA MET A 166 -23.71 -13.48 -8.13
C MET A 166 -22.29 -12.88 -8.27
N ALA A 167 -21.38 -13.57 -8.94
CA ALA A 167 -20.01 -13.08 -9.12
C ALA A 167 -19.97 -11.65 -9.68
N GLY A 168 -19.24 -10.77 -9.00
CA GLY A 168 -19.16 -9.35 -9.33
C GLY A 168 -20.20 -8.46 -8.64
N ILE A 169 -21.16 -9.03 -7.91
CA ILE A 169 -22.10 -8.27 -7.09
C ILE A 169 -21.44 -7.93 -5.76
N SER A 170 -21.62 -6.69 -5.32
CA SER A 170 -21.25 -6.22 -3.99
C SER A 170 -22.50 -6.04 -3.14
N LEU A 171 -22.44 -6.50 -1.90
CA LEU A 171 -23.51 -6.37 -0.91
C LEU A 171 -22.96 -5.79 0.36
N GLU A 172 -23.58 -4.75 0.90
CA GLU A 172 -23.25 -4.24 2.23
C GLU A 172 -23.70 -5.26 3.28
N VAL A 173 -22.75 -5.65 4.13
CA VAL A 173 -22.96 -6.68 5.16
C VAL A 173 -22.42 -6.21 6.50
N GLU A 174 -23.07 -6.71 7.53
CA GLU A 174 -22.63 -6.55 8.90
C GLU A 174 -21.74 -7.74 9.28
N VAL A 175 -20.47 -7.44 9.61
CA VAL A 175 -19.48 -8.46 9.97
C VAL A 175 -19.15 -8.36 11.44
N SER A 176 -19.31 -9.46 12.16
CA SER A 176 -18.88 -9.57 13.56
C SER A 176 -17.99 -10.80 13.75
N THR A 177 -17.05 -10.69 14.66
CA THR A 177 -16.23 -11.83 15.07
C THR A 177 -16.58 -12.23 16.50
N PRO A 178 -16.83 -13.53 16.77
CA PRO A 178 -16.99 -13.97 18.15
C PRO A 178 -15.73 -13.68 18.96
N ALA A 179 -15.88 -13.27 20.21
CA ALA A 179 -14.74 -13.10 21.11
C ALA A 179 -13.97 -14.43 21.22
N ALA A 180 -12.65 -14.38 21.04
CA ALA A 180 -11.82 -15.56 21.18
C ALA A 180 -12.03 -16.24 22.55
N PRO A 181 -12.27 -17.55 22.62
CA PRO A 181 -12.66 -18.25 23.86
C PRO A 181 -11.61 -18.19 24.98
N ASN A 182 -10.37 -17.76 24.68
CA ASN A 182 -9.25 -17.68 25.63
C ASN A 182 -8.65 -16.30 25.85
N ALA A 183 -9.32 -15.22 25.42
CA ALA A 183 -8.83 -13.87 25.71
C ALA A 183 -9.04 -13.56 27.21
N LYS A 184 -8.00 -13.74 28.01
CA LYS A 184 -7.92 -13.20 29.40
C LYS A 184 -7.87 -11.66 29.44
N ALA A 185 -8.26 -10.99 28.38
CA ALA A 185 -8.38 -9.55 28.34
C ALA A 185 -9.70 -9.15 29.04
N LYS A 186 -9.63 -8.22 29.98
CA LYS A 186 -10.80 -7.53 30.54
C LYS A 186 -11.70 -7.14 29.37
N ARG A 187 -12.89 -7.74 29.28
CA ARG A 187 -13.91 -7.39 28.27
C ARG A 187 -14.10 -5.88 28.34
N PRO A 188 -13.89 -5.14 27.25
CA PRO A 188 -14.47 -3.81 27.17
C PRO A 188 -15.98 -4.00 27.37
N LYS A 189 -16.59 -3.20 28.22
CA LYS A 189 -18.05 -3.13 28.35
C LYS A 189 -18.59 -2.54 27.04
N GLY A 190 -18.86 -3.37 26.05
CA GLY A 190 -19.36 -3.00 24.73
C GLY A 190 -19.50 -4.23 23.86
N ASN A 191 -20.43 -4.22 22.93
CA ASN A 191 -20.63 -5.26 21.94
C ASN A 191 -19.32 -5.54 21.17
N ALA A 192 -19.13 -6.79 20.71
CA ALA A 192 -18.05 -7.12 19.78
C ALA A 192 -18.03 -6.08 18.63
N PRO A 193 -16.85 -5.68 18.14
CA PRO A 193 -16.78 -4.69 17.07
C PRO A 193 -17.60 -5.19 15.88
N LEU A 194 -18.54 -4.35 15.51
CA LEU A 194 -19.42 -4.57 14.40
C LEU A 194 -18.85 -3.76 13.24
N PHE A 195 -18.56 -4.43 12.13
CA PHE A 195 -18.08 -3.80 10.91
C PHE A 195 -19.18 -3.84 9.87
N LEU A 196 -19.47 -2.69 9.29
CA LEU A 196 -20.36 -2.56 8.14
C LEU A 196 -19.49 -2.45 6.90
N GLU A 197 -19.43 -3.49 6.09
CA GLU A 197 -18.48 -3.59 4.98
C GLU A 197 -19.12 -4.17 3.72
N ASP A 198 -18.48 -3.94 2.57
CA ASP A 198 -18.91 -4.53 1.32
C ASP A 198 -18.36 -5.94 1.15
N LEU A 199 -19.24 -6.93 1.05
CA LEU A 199 -18.91 -8.28 0.61
C LEU A 199 -19.01 -8.35 -0.92
N LEU A 200 -17.90 -8.70 -1.58
CA LEU A 200 -17.87 -8.95 -3.02
C LEU A 200 -17.90 -10.44 -3.31
N PHE A 201 -18.89 -10.88 -4.09
CA PHE A 201 -18.95 -12.24 -4.61
C PHE A 201 -17.96 -12.40 -5.76
N THR A 202 -17.04 -13.39 -5.68
CA THR A 202 -15.99 -13.68 -6.68
C THR A 202 -16.01 -15.13 -7.10
#